data_a952782f701b9fa4021899dedcd6080e
#
_entry.id   a952782f701b9fa4021899dedcd6080e
#
_cell.length_a   1.000
_cell.length_b   1.000
_cell.length_c   1.000
_cell.angle_alpha   90.00
_cell.angle_beta   90.00
_cell.angle_gamma   90.00
#
_symmetry.space_group_name_H-M   'P 1'
#
loop_
_entity.id
_entity.type
_entity.pdbx_description
1 polymer ?
#
loop_
_entity_poly.entity_id
_entity_poly.type
_entity_poly.pdbx_seq_one_letter_code
_entity_poly.pdbx_strand_id
1 'polypeptide(L)'
;MTKLNTKGFLFNVDRCIGCHACVLACKNENKTAAGVSWRRVTNTGEGHYLSISCNHCSSPECFRVCPEHAYIKRRDGIVLIDSNRCAGCQTCVGACPYGAPQFDPVADRTSKCDYCIDRQKAGLLPACVTACPTGALQVHEFDKYSEKDTVPTVEGFPDIRLTKPSIRFYPPKEKKRYWLKN
;
A
#
# COMPACT_ATOMS: atom_id res chain seq x y z
N MET A 1 14.13 19.10 -17.94
CA MET A 1 13.26 17.91 -17.76
C MET A 1 13.13 17.67 -16.27
N THR A 2 12.03 18.06 -15.66
CA THR A 2 11.73 17.82 -14.25
C THR A 2 11.60 16.32 -14.01
N LYS A 3 12.50 15.80 -13.21
CA LYS A 3 12.52 14.40 -12.82
C LYS A 3 11.31 14.13 -11.95
N LEU A 4 10.33 13.40 -12.46
CA LEU A 4 9.15 13.03 -11.69
C LEU A 4 9.56 11.99 -10.63
N ASN A 5 9.44 12.39 -9.37
CA ASN A 5 9.65 11.49 -8.24
C ASN A 5 8.55 10.44 -8.20
N THR A 6 8.91 9.21 -7.86
CA THR A 6 7.95 8.12 -7.72
C THR A 6 7.21 8.25 -6.39
N LYS A 7 5.89 8.37 -6.44
CA LYS A 7 5.04 8.41 -5.25
C LYS A 7 4.91 7.04 -4.61
N GLY A 8 4.91 6.99 -3.29
CA GLY A 8 4.71 5.76 -2.52
C GLY A 8 4.45 6.04 -1.04
N PHE A 9 4.60 5.02 -0.22
CA PHE A 9 4.37 5.11 1.21
C PHE A 9 5.66 4.98 2.00
N LEU A 10 5.71 5.69 3.13
CA LEU A 10 6.69 5.50 4.18
C LEU A 10 5.94 5.02 5.43
N PHE A 11 6.43 3.94 6.04
CA PHE A 11 5.75 3.33 7.17
C PHE A 11 6.70 3.12 8.34
N ASN A 12 6.30 3.58 9.52
CA ASN A 12 7.05 3.39 10.75
C ASN A 12 6.39 2.27 11.57
N VAL A 13 7.09 1.14 11.70
CA VAL A 13 6.58 -0.06 12.39
C VAL A 13 6.36 0.21 13.88
N ASP A 14 7.26 0.94 14.54
CA ASP A 14 7.16 1.23 15.98
C ASP A 14 5.99 2.14 16.35
N ARG A 15 5.58 3.01 15.43
CA ARG A 15 4.46 3.93 15.65
C ARG A 15 3.10 3.30 15.42
N CYS A 16 3.03 2.18 14.70
CA CYS A 16 1.76 1.54 14.40
C CYS A 16 1.21 0.79 15.63
N ILE A 17 0.05 1.18 16.08
CA ILE A 17 -0.65 0.59 17.24
C ILE A 17 -1.77 -0.38 16.85
N GLY A 18 -1.90 -0.72 15.57
CA GLY A 18 -2.93 -1.66 15.08
C GLY A 18 -4.37 -1.15 15.16
N CYS A 19 -4.61 0.16 15.27
CA CYS A 19 -5.94 0.75 15.52
C CYS A 19 -6.94 0.65 14.36
N HIS A 20 -6.53 0.22 13.17
CA HIS A 20 -7.34 0.09 11.95
C HIS A 20 -7.97 1.40 11.42
N ALA A 21 -7.69 2.58 11.98
CA ALA A 21 -8.23 3.85 11.49
C ALA A 21 -7.95 4.08 9.99
N CYS A 22 -6.76 3.71 9.51
CA CYS A 22 -6.39 3.79 8.10
C CYS A 22 -7.21 2.85 7.20
N VAL A 23 -7.67 1.71 7.73
CA VAL A 23 -8.53 0.75 7.01
C VAL A 23 -9.93 1.34 6.84
N LEU A 24 -10.52 1.84 7.93
CA LEU A 24 -11.85 2.43 7.92
C LEU A 24 -11.90 3.69 7.04
N ALA A 25 -10.90 4.57 7.17
CA ALA A 25 -10.81 5.77 6.33
C ALA A 25 -10.68 5.42 4.83
N CYS A 26 -9.89 4.41 4.49
CA CYS A 26 -9.76 3.94 3.11
C CYS A 26 -11.09 3.39 2.58
N LYS A 27 -11.79 2.60 3.42
CA LYS A 27 -13.09 2.01 3.07
C LYS A 27 -14.17 3.06 2.85
N ASN A 28 -14.25 4.05 3.73
CA ASN A 28 -15.23 5.13 3.65
C ASN A 28 -14.98 6.05 2.45
N GLU A 29 -13.72 6.44 2.23
CA GLU A 29 -13.34 7.31 1.10
C GLU A 29 -13.65 6.68 -0.24
N ASN A 30 -13.28 5.40 -0.40
CA ASN A 30 -13.37 4.71 -1.69
C ASN A 30 -14.66 3.90 -1.85
N LYS A 31 -15.56 3.93 -0.86
CA LYS A 31 -16.85 3.24 -0.86
C LYS A 31 -16.75 1.77 -1.30
N THR A 32 -15.69 1.09 -0.83
CA THR A 32 -15.43 -0.30 -1.21
C THR A 32 -16.53 -1.22 -0.68
N ALA A 33 -16.97 -2.19 -1.49
CA ALA A 33 -18.02 -3.13 -1.16
C ALA A 33 -17.70 -3.96 0.12
N ALA A 34 -18.71 -4.61 0.67
CA ALA A 34 -18.53 -5.57 1.74
C ALA A 34 -17.53 -6.66 1.30
N GLY A 35 -16.61 -7.03 2.18
CA GLY A 35 -15.54 -7.99 1.86
C GLY A 35 -14.32 -7.41 1.12
N VAL A 36 -14.44 -6.25 0.47
CA VAL A 36 -13.32 -5.59 -0.23
C VAL A 36 -12.62 -4.61 0.70
N SER A 37 -11.33 -4.78 0.93
CA SER A 37 -10.50 -3.89 1.77
C SER A 37 -9.18 -3.59 1.10
N TRP A 38 -9.06 -2.41 0.50
CA TRP A 38 -7.83 -2.01 -0.20
C TRP A 38 -6.64 -1.79 0.73
N ARG A 39 -6.90 -1.47 1.99
CA ARG A 39 -5.87 -1.41 3.03
C ARG A 39 -6.21 -2.37 4.15
N ARG A 40 -5.20 -3.07 4.63
CA ARG A 40 -5.30 -4.06 5.73
C ARG A 40 -4.22 -3.80 6.75
N VAL A 41 -4.49 -4.14 7.99
CA VAL A 41 -3.50 -4.12 9.09
C VAL A 41 -3.41 -5.54 9.63
N THR A 42 -2.18 -6.07 9.66
CA THR A 42 -1.88 -7.41 10.18
C THR A 42 -0.94 -7.30 11.36
N ASN A 43 -1.10 -8.17 12.34
CA ASN A 43 -0.13 -8.36 13.40
C ASN A 43 1.02 -9.24 12.86
N THR A 44 2.25 -8.78 13.00
CA THR A 44 3.46 -9.52 12.56
C THR A 44 4.17 -10.26 13.69
N GLY A 45 3.60 -10.24 14.90
CA GLY A 45 4.22 -10.78 16.11
C GLY A 45 4.89 -9.71 16.97
N GLU A 46 5.30 -10.07 18.19
CA GLU A 46 6.02 -9.21 19.14
C GLU A 46 5.39 -7.82 19.40
N GLY A 47 4.08 -7.67 19.14
CA GLY A 47 3.35 -6.42 19.30
C GLY A 47 3.58 -5.41 18.19
N HIS A 48 4.09 -5.84 17.04
CA HIS A 48 4.22 -5.03 15.84
C HIS A 48 3.06 -5.27 14.86
N TYR A 49 2.71 -4.22 14.11
CA TYR A 49 1.66 -4.25 13.11
C TYR A 49 2.19 -3.73 11.78
N LEU A 50 1.67 -4.28 10.68
CA LEU A 50 2.00 -3.87 9.33
C LEU A 50 0.73 -3.44 8.59
N SER A 51 0.71 -2.19 8.09
CA SER A 51 -0.39 -1.67 7.29
C SER A 51 -0.05 -1.77 5.81
N ILE A 52 -0.73 -2.66 5.09
CA ILE A 52 -0.47 -2.97 3.69
C ILE A 52 -1.64 -2.55 2.79
N SER A 53 -1.32 -2.03 1.62
CA SER A 53 -2.23 -1.78 0.50
C SER A 53 -1.51 -2.02 -0.83
N CYS A 54 -2.01 -1.48 -1.94
CA CYS A 54 -1.22 -1.44 -3.17
C CYS A 54 0.04 -0.58 -2.97
N ASN A 55 1.19 -1.16 -3.27
CA ASN A 55 2.50 -0.51 -3.14
C ASN A 55 2.95 0.19 -4.44
N HIS A 56 2.10 0.28 -5.45
CA HIS A 56 2.38 0.93 -6.74
C HIS A 56 3.76 0.57 -7.31
N CYS A 57 4.05 -0.71 -7.36
CA CYS A 57 5.34 -1.30 -7.68
C CYS A 57 5.98 -0.73 -8.95
N SER A 58 7.33 -0.69 -8.99
CA SER A 58 8.05 -0.30 -10.20
C SER A 58 7.92 -1.35 -11.31
N SER A 59 7.86 -2.63 -10.93
CA SER A 59 7.59 -3.77 -11.82
C SER A 59 6.33 -4.50 -11.36
N PRO A 60 5.12 -3.99 -11.66
CA PRO A 60 3.88 -4.52 -11.11
C PRO A 60 3.44 -5.80 -11.82
N GLU A 61 3.44 -6.95 -11.12
CA GLU A 61 2.97 -8.23 -11.66
C GLU A 61 1.51 -8.19 -12.09
N CYS A 62 0.65 -7.51 -11.33
CA CYS A 62 -0.75 -7.32 -11.71
C CYS A 62 -0.93 -6.65 -13.08
N PHE A 63 -0.02 -5.76 -13.46
CA PHE A 63 0.00 -5.13 -14.78
C PHE A 63 0.42 -6.15 -15.86
N ARG A 64 1.47 -6.94 -15.57
CA ARG A 64 2.06 -7.88 -16.53
C ARG A 64 1.12 -9.02 -16.89
N VAL A 65 0.35 -9.52 -15.93
CA VAL A 65 -0.52 -10.71 -16.11
C VAL A 65 -1.94 -10.39 -16.58
N CYS A 66 -2.29 -9.11 -16.72
CA CYS A 66 -3.66 -8.73 -17.08
C CYS A 66 -3.92 -8.97 -18.58
N PRO A 67 -4.81 -9.91 -18.96
CA PRO A 67 -5.10 -10.20 -20.36
C PRO A 67 -5.76 -9.03 -21.08
N GLU A 68 -6.59 -8.26 -20.35
CA GLU A 68 -7.32 -7.10 -20.90
C GLU A 68 -6.51 -5.81 -20.87
N HIS A 69 -5.25 -5.84 -20.44
CA HIS A 69 -4.42 -4.66 -20.30
C HIS A 69 -5.12 -3.50 -19.55
N ALA A 70 -5.91 -3.84 -18.53
CA ALA A 70 -6.70 -2.88 -17.77
C ALA A 70 -5.86 -1.99 -16.85
N TYR A 71 -4.59 -2.29 -16.65
CA TYR A 71 -3.73 -1.51 -15.77
C TYR A 71 -3.02 -0.37 -16.51
N ILE A 72 -2.90 0.76 -15.83
CA ILE A 72 -2.20 1.95 -16.31
C ILE A 72 -1.16 2.34 -15.26
N LYS A 73 0.10 2.53 -15.68
CA LYS A 73 1.14 3.09 -14.83
C LYS A 73 1.40 4.54 -15.21
N ARG A 74 1.16 5.44 -14.27
CA ARG A 74 1.36 6.88 -14.44
C ARG A 74 2.85 7.24 -14.36
N ARG A 75 3.18 8.45 -14.82
CA ARG A 75 4.55 8.99 -14.78
C ARG A 75 5.06 9.20 -13.36
N ASP A 76 4.16 9.46 -12.38
CA ASP A 76 4.47 9.58 -10.95
C ASP A 76 4.55 8.22 -10.24
N GLY A 77 4.56 7.11 -10.98
CA GLY A 77 4.70 5.75 -10.48
C GLY A 77 3.40 5.09 -10.01
N ILE A 78 2.31 5.84 -9.90
CA ILE A 78 1.02 5.29 -9.44
C ILE A 78 0.47 4.32 -10.49
N VAL A 79 0.10 3.12 -10.04
CA VAL A 79 -0.54 2.08 -10.85
C VAL A 79 -2.05 2.15 -10.61
N LEU A 80 -2.80 2.33 -11.67
CA LEU A 80 -4.27 2.37 -11.68
C LEU A 80 -4.84 1.14 -12.36
N ILE A 81 -6.12 0.87 -12.16
CA ILE A 81 -6.91 -0.09 -12.94
C ILE A 81 -8.08 0.64 -13.58
N ASP A 82 -8.27 0.42 -14.87
CA ASP A 82 -9.44 0.89 -15.60
C ASP A 82 -10.55 -0.16 -15.44
N SER A 83 -11.58 0.21 -14.69
CA SER A 83 -12.73 -0.66 -14.44
C SER A 83 -13.51 -1.01 -15.70
N ASN A 84 -13.50 -0.16 -16.72
CA ASN A 84 -14.22 -0.42 -17.97
C ASN A 84 -13.54 -1.49 -18.83
N ARG A 85 -12.22 -1.67 -18.67
CA ARG A 85 -11.44 -2.70 -19.36
C ARG A 85 -11.33 -3.99 -18.57
N CYS A 86 -11.66 -3.97 -17.27
CA CYS A 86 -11.51 -5.13 -16.40
C CYS A 86 -12.61 -6.16 -16.69
N ALA A 87 -12.24 -7.37 -17.10
CA ALA A 87 -13.15 -8.49 -17.33
C ALA A 87 -13.41 -9.35 -16.09
N GLY A 88 -12.97 -8.95 -14.89
CA GLY A 88 -13.20 -9.71 -13.66
C GLY A 88 -12.43 -11.04 -13.54
N CYS A 89 -11.50 -11.35 -14.43
CA CYS A 89 -10.82 -12.66 -14.52
C CYS A 89 -9.95 -13.04 -13.30
N GLN A 90 -9.72 -12.14 -12.35
CA GLN A 90 -9.00 -12.31 -11.09
C GLN A 90 -7.52 -12.74 -11.21
N THR A 91 -6.94 -12.89 -12.40
CA THR A 91 -5.54 -13.30 -12.60
C THR A 91 -4.58 -12.39 -11.80
N CYS A 92 -4.85 -11.09 -11.74
CA CYS A 92 -4.06 -10.12 -10.99
C CYS A 92 -4.16 -10.28 -9.46
N VAL A 93 -5.26 -10.88 -8.95
CA VAL A 93 -5.44 -11.14 -7.51
C VAL A 93 -4.42 -12.17 -7.05
N GLY A 94 -4.30 -13.28 -7.77
CA GLY A 94 -3.33 -14.35 -7.46
C GLY A 94 -1.87 -13.94 -7.72
N ALA A 95 -1.62 -13.06 -8.68
CA ALA A 95 -0.26 -12.65 -9.05
C ALA A 95 0.36 -11.61 -8.10
N CYS A 96 -0.44 -10.89 -7.31
CA CYS A 96 0.07 -9.85 -6.43
C CYS A 96 0.54 -10.40 -5.08
N PRO A 97 1.83 -10.37 -4.75
CA PRO A 97 2.32 -10.91 -3.47
C PRO A 97 1.78 -10.15 -2.25
N TYR A 98 1.29 -8.95 -2.45
CA TYR A 98 0.70 -8.11 -1.38
C TYR A 98 -0.81 -8.27 -1.25
N GLY A 99 -1.47 -9.08 -2.09
CA GLY A 99 -2.93 -9.24 -2.14
C GLY A 99 -3.65 -7.90 -2.37
N ALA A 100 -3.05 -6.97 -3.11
CA ALA A 100 -3.59 -5.62 -3.25
C ALA A 100 -4.79 -5.52 -4.20
N PRO A 101 -4.82 -6.16 -5.38
CA PRO A 101 -6.03 -6.28 -6.17
C PRO A 101 -7.03 -7.18 -5.46
N GLN A 102 -8.28 -6.75 -5.37
CA GLN A 102 -9.36 -7.51 -4.76
C GLN A 102 -10.56 -7.55 -5.68
N PHE A 103 -11.15 -8.72 -5.83
CA PHE A 103 -12.35 -8.91 -6.62
C PHE A 103 -13.58 -8.46 -5.83
N ASP A 104 -14.42 -7.68 -6.49
CA ASP A 104 -15.72 -7.26 -5.98
C ASP A 104 -16.80 -8.08 -6.72
N PRO A 105 -17.47 -9.01 -6.01
CA PRO A 105 -18.46 -9.88 -6.65
C PRO A 105 -19.75 -9.14 -7.04
N VAL A 106 -20.01 -7.98 -6.46
CA VAL A 106 -21.19 -7.18 -6.81
C VAL A 106 -20.95 -6.40 -8.11
N ALA A 107 -19.76 -5.83 -8.24
CA ALA A 107 -19.36 -5.11 -9.45
C ALA A 107 -18.84 -6.04 -10.56
N ASP A 108 -18.59 -7.33 -10.24
CA ASP A 108 -17.94 -8.33 -11.11
C ASP A 108 -16.60 -7.84 -11.68
N ARG A 109 -15.82 -7.14 -10.87
CA ARG A 109 -14.56 -6.50 -11.28
C ARG A 109 -13.53 -6.51 -10.17
N THR A 110 -12.27 -6.42 -10.58
CA THR A 110 -11.17 -6.24 -9.63
C THR A 110 -10.92 -4.76 -9.38
N SER A 111 -10.72 -4.42 -8.13
CA SER A 111 -10.37 -3.07 -7.69
C SER A 111 -9.16 -3.07 -6.75
N LYS A 112 -8.50 -1.94 -6.58
CA LYS A 112 -7.36 -1.77 -5.67
C LYS A 112 -7.12 -0.31 -5.34
N CYS A 113 -6.31 -0.04 -4.32
CA CYS A 113 -5.86 1.30 -3.97
C CYS A 113 -5.33 2.05 -5.22
N ASP A 114 -5.86 3.23 -5.44
CA ASP A 114 -5.50 4.18 -6.51
C ASP A 114 -4.66 5.36 -5.99
N TYR A 115 -4.19 5.26 -4.75
CA TYR A 115 -3.48 6.32 -4.01
C TYR A 115 -4.37 7.53 -3.70
N CYS A 116 -5.69 7.34 -3.62
CA CYS A 116 -6.71 8.38 -3.43
C CYS A 116 -6.54 9.53 -4.45
N ILE A 117 -6.55 9.21 -5.74
CA ILE A 117 -6.21 10.15 -6.81
C ILE A 117 -7.07 11.41 -6.81
N ASP A 118 -8.37 11.28 -6.47
CA ASP A 118 -9.27 12.44 -6.44
C ASP A 118 -8.98 13.37 -5.27
N ARG A 119 -8.60 12.82 -4.11
CA ARG A 119 -8.08 13.65 -3.00
C ARG A 119 -6.81 14.38 -3.39
N GLN A 120 -5.89 13.71 -4.10
CA GLN A 120 -4.65 14.34 -4.57
C GLN A 120 -4.91 15.48 -5.57
N LYS A 121 -5.89 15.34 -6.47
CA LYS A 121 -6.32 16.42 -7.36
C LYS A 121 -6.82 17.63 -6.57
N ALA A 122 -7.45 17.41 -5.42
CA ALA A 122 -7.89 18.46 -4.50
C ALA A 122 -6.78 18.95 -3.55
N GLY A 123 -5.52 18.54 -3.74
CA GLY A 123 -4.40 18.93 -2.86
C GLY A 123 -4.40 18.26 -1.48
N LEU A 124 -5.20 17.22 -1.28
CA LEU A 124 -5.32 16.51 -0.01
C LEU A 124 -4.46 15.25 0.02
N LEU A 125 -4.04 14.85 1.21
CA LEU A 125 -3.37 13.56 1.44
C LEU A 125 -4.34 12.39 1.28
N PRO A 126 -3.86 11.17 0.95
CA PRO A 126 -4.68 9.96 0.99
C PRO A 126 -5.39 9.79 2.33
N ALA A 127 -6.66 9.37 2.29
CA ALA A 127 -7.50 9.27 3.49
C ALA A 127 -6.87 8.41 4.60
N CYS A 128 -6.22 7.31 4.24
CA CYS A 128 -5.53 6.43 5.19
C CYS A 128 -4.35 7.10 5.90
N VAL A 129 -3.67 8.03 5.24
CA VAL A 129 -2.56 8.80 5.83
C VAL A 129 -3.11 9.85 6.77
N THR A 130 -4.11 10.61 6.33
CA THR A 130 -4.79 11.63 7.15
C THR A 130 -5.37 11.04 8.44
N ALA A 131 -5.91 9.82 8.36
CA ALA A 131 -6.55 9.17 9.51
C ALA A 131 -5.57 8.45 10.46
N CYS A 132 -4.26 8.43 10.18
CA CYS A 132 -3.30 7.74 11.03
C CYS A 132 -2.96 8.59 12.27
N PRO A 133 -3.46 8.25 13.48
CA PRO A 133 -3.32 9.11 14.66
C PRO A 133 -1.88 9.20 15.17
N THR A 134 -1.06 8.19 14.87
CA THR A 134 0.34 8.12 15.32
C THR A 134 1.34 8.60 14.27
N GLY A 135 0.86 8.94 13.06
CA GLY A 135 1.74 9.27 11.94
C GLY A 135 2.63 8.10 11.48
N ALA A 136 2.23 6.86 11.78
CA ALA A 136 2.97 5.67 11.34
C ALA A 136 2.96 5.51 9.82
N LEU A 137 1.87 5.89 9.16
CA LEU A 137 1.71 5.83 7.71
C LEU A 137 1.82 7.23 7.12
N GLN A 138 2.73 7.39 6.17
CA GLN A 138 3.02 8.67 5.53
C GLN A 138 3.07 8.48 4.00
N VAL A 139 2.87 9.57 3.25
CA VAL A 139 3.22 9.64 1.84
C VAL A 139 4.69 9.96 1.69
N HIS A 140 5.29 9.47 0.60
CA HIS A 140 6.67 9.76 0.28
C HIS A 140 6.87 9.87 -1.23
N GLU A 141 7.78 10.74 -1.65
CA GLU A 141 8.23 10.86 -3.03
C GLU A 141 9.67 10.34 -3.12
N PHE A 142 9.80 9.15 -3.71
CA PHE A 142 11.11 8.51 -3.86
C PHE A 142 11.88 9.14 -5.01
N ASP A 143 13.00 9.73 -4.70
CA ASP A 143 14.04 10.08 -5.65
C ASP A 143 15.15 9.00 -5.69
N LYS A 144 16.28 9.31 -6.31
CA LYS A 144 17.45 8.40 -6.33
C LYS A 144 18.14 8.26 -4.96
N TYR A 145 17.87 9.17 -4.04
CA TYR A 145 18.47 9.21 -2.71
C TYR A 145 17.47 8.62 -1.75
N SER A 146 17.68 7.37 -1.35
CA SER A 146 16.81 6.74 -0.36
C SER A 146 16.90 7.50 0.98
N GLU A 147 15.77 7.62 1.66
CA GLU A 147 15.71 8.14 3.02
C GLU A 147 16.70 7.40 3.92
N LYS A 148 17.55 8.17 4.62
CA LYS A 148 18.44 7.62 5.65
C LYS A 148 17.59 6.89 6.69
N ASP A 149 18.12 5.85 7.27
CA ASP A 149 17.50 5.04 8.33
C ASP A 149 16.24 4.28 7.90
N THR A 150 15.97 4.13 6.61
CA THR A 150 14.88 3.31 6.11
C THR A 150 15.36 2.06 5.39
N VAL A 151 14.54 1.01 5.47
CA VAL A 151 14.79 -0.28 4.81
C VAL A 151 13.69 -0.59 3.78
N PRO A 152 13.98 -1.36 2.74
CA PRO A 152 13.00 -1.70 1.71
C PRO A 152 12.01 -2.78 2.13
N THR A 153 12.31 -3.53 3.19
CA THR A 153 11.49 -4.63 3.70
C THR A 153 11.61 -4.75 5.20
N VAL A 154 10.60 -5.34 5.84
CA VAL A 154 10.56 -5.69 7.27
C VAL A 154 9.98 -7.09 7.41
N GLU A 155 10.08 -7.67 8.59
CA GLU A 155 9.46 -8.96 8.90
C GLU A 155 7.97 -8.97 8.58
N GLY A 156 7.47 -10.06 8.00
CA GLY A 156 6.10 -10.20 7.56
C GLY A 156 5.75 -9.48 6.24
N PHE A 157 6.70 -8.75 5.63
CA PHE A 157 6.49 -8.15 4.31
C PHE A 157 6.95 -9.09 3.20
N PRO A 158 6.17 -9.27 2.11
CA PRO A 158 6.53 -10.18 1.00
C PRO A 158 7.83 -9.81 0.29
N ASP A 159 8.40 -10.76 -0.46
CA ASP A 159 9.61 -10.57 -1.26
C ASP A 159 9.45 -9.42 -2.26
N ILE A 160 10.39 -8.50 -2.23
CA ILE A 160 10.38 -7.27 -3.03
C ILE A 160 11.12 -7.37 -4.36
N ARG A 161 11.92 -8.43 -4.57
CA ARG A 161 12.87 -8.54 -5.70
C ARG A 161 12.17 -8.50 -7.05
N LEU A 162 11.01 -9.18 -7.16
CA LEU A 162 10.26 -9.26 -8.42
C LEU A 162 9.52 -7.96 -8.73
N THR A 163 8.84 -7.38 -7.74
CA THR A 163 7.86 -6.30 -7.96
C THR A 163 8.40 -4.90 -7.70
N LYS A 164 9.46 -4.77 -6.92
CA LYS A 164 10.07 -3.49 -6.52
C LYS A 164 9.02 -2.48 -6.03
N PRO A 165 8.42 -2.71 -4.85
CA PRO A 165 7.32 -1.89 -4.33
C PRO A 165 7.78 -0.48 -3.96
N SER A 166 6.92 0.52 -4.18
CA SER A 166 7.15 1.91 -3.80
C SER A 166 6.71 2.16 -2.35
N ILE A 167 7.37 1.45 -1.43
CA ILE A 167 7.24 1.63 0.02
C ILE A 167 8.60 1.48 0.69
N ARG A 168 8.81 2.23 1.76
CA ARG A 168 9.97 2.12 2.64
C ARG A 168 9.50 2.05 4.08
N PHE A 169 10.34 1.48 4.93
CA PHE A 169 10.02 1.25 6.33
C PHE A 169 11.07 1.88 7.23
N TYR A 170 10.65 2.53 8.31
CA TYR A 170 11.47 2.64 9.50
C TYR A 170 11.37 1.31 10.22
N PRO A 171 12.48 0.57 10.37
CA PRO A 171 12.46 -0.76 11.00
C PRO A 171 12.11 -0.65 12.48
N PRO A 172 11.58 -1.72 13.08
CA PRO A 172 11.34 -1.76 14.52
C PRO A 172 12.65 -1.61 15.29
N LYS A 173 12.61 -0.84 16.36
CA LYS A 173 13.72 -0.73 17.33
C LYS A 173 13.58 -1.81 18.38
N GLU A 174 14.71 -2.32 18.87
CA GLU A 174 14.70 -3.20 20.04
C GLU A 174 14.00 -2.52 21.22
N LYS A 175 12.89 -3.11 21.67
CA LYS A 175 12.19 -2.67 22.88
C LYS A 175 12.91 -3.26 24.10
N LYS A 176 13.78 -2.49 24.74
CA LYS A 176 14.38 -2.89 26.01
C LYS A 176 13.30 -2.94 27.09
N ARG A 177 12.94 -4.14 27.53
CA ARG A 177 12.02 -4.35 28.67
C ARG A 177 12.82 -4.29 29.96
N TYR A 178 12.90 -3.13 30.60
CA TYR A 178 13.70 -2.90 31.79
C TYR A 178 13.20 -3.62 33.05
N TRP A 179 12.04 -4.25 33.05
CA TRP A 179 11.35 -4.80 34.21
C TRP A 179 11.26 -6.34 34.23
N LEU A 180 11.78 -7.01 33.24
CA LEU A 180 11.95 -8.44 33.24
C LEU A 180 13.44 -8.77 33.47
N LYS A 181 13.95 -8.45 34.70
CA LYS A 181 15.10 -9.13 35.22
C LYS A 181 14.58 -10.39 35.93
N ASN A 182 14.78 -11.54 35.33
CA ASN A 182 14.72 -12.81 36.02
C ASN A 182 15.89 -12.89 36.98
#